data_c6be526e14080fccdf57c8be8863655e
#
_entry.id   c6be526e14080fccdf57c8be8863655e
#
_cell.length_a   1.000
_cell.length_b   1.000
_cell.length_c   1.000
_cell.angle_alpha   90.00
_cell.angle_beta   90.00
_cell.angle_gamma   90.00
#
_symmetry.space_group_name_H-M   'P 1'
#
loop_
_entity.id
_entity.type
_entity.pdbx_description
1 polymer ?
#
loop_
_entity_poly.entity_id
_entity_poly.type
_entity_poly.pdbx_seq_one_letter_code
_entity_poly.pdbx_strand_id
1 'polypeptide(L)'
;LPSLGAASTSVSNEEYRLGRAWLRQFRAQAPQWQDPITSDYLESLIARLAPHSKINGLRTITVMVDNESLNAFAVPGGVVGINSGLFAFAEDEGAFVSVLAHELGHLSQRHYARGSARAAQTQLPAMAGMLAGMLIAASGGGDAGIAAAMGSQAALIQDQLSYSRLFEQEADNLGLQAMADAGYDPEAMVRMFAAMQRMARLQGDTPPEFLLSHPVTDSRLTAAQDRAAQLNVADAYTSDTLYDMMRARALLSIYANTPEQAASRLAQEGADETAQSYLDALIAARNGQTDNALQRLDQLANQQPDFAMLPASAASVALEAGQYDEAIQRSQRLLRFMPNYLPA
;
A
#
# COMPACT_ATOMS: atom_id res chain seq x y z
N LEU A 1 3.73 17.04 23.77
CA LEU A 1 2.48 16.72 24.45
C LEU A 1 2.61 15.35 25.12
N PRO A 2 2.21 15.15 26.38
CA PRO A 2 2.30 13.85 27.02
C PRO A 2 1.38 12.87 26.28
N SER A 3 1.92 11.68 25.96
CA SER A 3 1.14 10.57 25.41
C SER A 3 0.08 10.17 26.45
N LEU A 4 -1.14 10.56 26.22
CA LEU A 4 -2.29 10.10 27.01
C LEU A 4 -2.56 8.64 26.65
N GLY A 5 -2.12 7.74 27.53
CA GLY A 5 -2.37 6.32 27.46
C GLY A 5 -1.30 5.55 26.70
N ALA A 6 -0.21 5.22 27.38
CA ALA A 6 0.63 4.11 27.02
C ALA A 6 -0.14 2.77 27.19
N ALA A 7 -1.10 2.53 26.29
CA ALA A 7 -1.50 1.16 26.00
C ALA A 7 -0.25 0.49 25.41
N SER A 8 0.17 -0.63 26.00
CA SER A 8 1.38 -1.37 25.65
C SER A 8 1.62 -1.36 24.13
N THR A 9 2.82 -0.97 23.72
CA THR A 9 3.28 -0.98 22.33
C THR A 9 3.34 -2.38 21.69
N SER A 10 2.96 -3.42 22.44
CA SER A 10 2.84 -4.79 21.95
C SER A 10 1.44 -5.01 21.36
N VAL A 11 1.39 -5.55 20.12
CA VAL A 11 0.15 -6.04 19.52
C VAL A 11 -0.53 -7.01 20.49
N SER A 12 -1.80 -6.74 20.80
CA SER A 12 -2.55 -7.64 21.68
C SER A 12 -2.76 -8.99 20.98
N ASN A 13 -2.83 -10.07 21.75
CA ASN A 13 -3.19 -11.40 21.22
C ASN A 13 -4.53 -11.36 20.46
N GLU A 14 -5.41 -10.45 20.81
CA GLU A 14 -6.70 -10.24 20.15
C GLU A 14 -6.54 -9.64 18.76
N GLU A 15 -5.75 -8.59 18.59
CA GLU A 15 -5.46 -8.00 17.28
C GLU A 15 -4.76 -9.00 16.36
N TYR A 16 -3.83 -9.78 16.90
CA TYR A 16 -3.18 -10.83 16.13
C TYR A 16 -4.19 -11.88 15.63
N ARG A 17 -5.09 -12.37 16.49
CA ARG A 17 -6.13 -13.33 16.11
C ARG A 17 -7.09 -12.76 15.08
N LEU A 18 -7.50 -11.49 15.26
CA LEU A 18 -8.34 -10.77 14.32
C LEU A 18 -7.70 -10.69 12.92
N GLY A 19 -6.44 -10.24 12.84
CA GLY A 19 -5.71 -10.16 11.57
C GLY A 19 -5.57 -11.52 10.89
N ARG A 20 -5.29 -12.59 11.64
CA ARG A 20 -5.21 -13.95 11.08
C ARG A 20 -6.55 -14.49 10.60
N ALA A 21 -7.65 -14.18 11.31
CA ALA A 21 -9.01 -14.55 10.90
C ALA A 21 -9.38 -13.80 9.60
N TRP A 22 -9.14 -12.50 9.58
CA TRP A 22 -9.34 -11.67 8.40
C TRP A 22 -8.53 -12.16 7.19
N LEU A 23 -7.24 -12.46 7.38
CA LEU A 23 -6.36 -12.95 6.33
C LEU A 23 -6.85 -14.26 5.69
N ARG A 24 -7.35 -15.19 6.52
CA ARG A 24 -7.93 -16.45 6.00
C ARG A 24 -9.16 -16.19 5.13
N GLN A 25 -10.05 -15.32 5.58
CA GLN A 25 -11.25 -14.96 4.83
C GLN A 25 -10.89 -14.21 3.54
N PHE A 26 -9.98 -13.26 3.62
CA PHE A 26 -9.49 -12.50 2.48
C PHE A 26 -8.89 -13.43 1.40
N ARG A 27 -7.99 -14.36 1.79
CA ARG A 27 -7.38 -15.32 0.86
C ARG A 27 -8.38 -16.26 0.19
N ALA A 28 -9.54 -16.49 0.82
CA ALA A 28 -10.59 -17.32 0.27
C ALA A 28 -11.51 -16.57 -0.73
N GLN A 29 -11.54 -15.24 -0.70
CA GLN A 29 -12.54 -14.44 -1.41
C GLN A 29 -11.95 -13.42 -2.39
N ALA A 30 -10.79 -12.86 -2.06
CA ALA A 30 -10.18 -11.80 -2.88
C ALA A 30 -9.32 -12.38 -4.02
N PRO A 31 -9.33 -11.75 -5.20
CA PRO A 31 -8.41 -12.08 -6.28
C PRO A 31 -6.98 -11.74 -5.84
N GLN A 32 -6.17 -12.77 -5.60
CA GLN A 32 -4.78 -12.59 -5.20
C GLN A 32 -3.89 -12.42 -6.43
N TRP A 33 -3.05 -11.41 -6.42
CA TRP A 33 -1.97 -11.30 -7.38
C TRP A 33 -0.79 -12.16 -6.91
N GLN A 34 -0.63 -13.31 -7.53
CA GLN A 34 0.41 -14.29 -7.20
C GLN A 34 1.66 -14.02 -8.06
N ASP A 35 2.51 -13.17 -7.57
CA ASP A 35 3.79 -12.81 -8.18
C ASP A 35 4.91 -12.86 -7.14
N PRO A 36 5.68 -13.96 -7.07
CA PRO A 36 6.73 -14.10 -6.06
C PRO A 36 7.80 -13.02 -6.13
N ILE A 37 8.15 -12.54 -7.33
CA ILE A 37 9.18 -11.52 -7.53
C ILE A 37 8.73 -10.18 -6.95
N THR A 38 7.51 -9.73 -7.29
CA THR A 38 6.94 -8.50 -6.73
C THR A 38 6.67 -8.62 -5.23
N SER A 39 6.31 -9.82 -4.75
CA SER A 39 6.14 -10.07 -3.31
C SER A 39 7.45 -9.92 -2.54
N ASP A 40 8.54 -10.49 -3.02
CA ASP A 40 9.88 -10.38 -2.43
C ASP A 40 10.35 -8.91 -2.41
N TYR A 41 10.13 -8.19 -3.51
CA TYR A 41 10.40 -6.76 -3.59
C TYR A 41 9.60 -5.97 -2.53
N LEU A 42 8.30 -6.19 -2.43
CA LEU A 42 7.43 -5.54 -1.44
C LEU A 42 7.87 -5.86 0.00
N GLU A 43 8.23 -7.10 0.28
CA GLU A 43 8.75 -7.51 1.58
C GLU A 43 10.08 -6.80 1.91
N SER A 44 10.95 -6.59 0.92
CA SER A 44 12.21 -5.86 1.07
C SER A 44 11.98 -4.38 1.42
N LEU A 45 11.01 -3.71 0.80
CA LEU A 45 10.63 -2.33 1.13
C LEU A 45 10.09 -2.23 2.57
N ILE A 46 9.22 -3.16 2.96
CA ILE A 46 8.70 -3.20 4.33
C ILE A 46 9.82 -3.49 5.33
N ALA A 47 10.73 -4.41 5.03
CA ALA A 47 11.86 -4.71 5.89
C ALA A 47 12.77 -3.49 6.09
N ARG A 48 12.90 -2.61 5.09
CA ARG A 48 13.63 -1.35 5.20
C ARG A 48 12.88 -0.31 6.04
N LEU A 49 11.55 -0.20 5.90
CA LEU A 49 10.74 0.78 6.62
C LEU A 49 10.40 0.39 8.06
N ALA A 50 10.18 -0.89 8.33
CA ALA A 50 9.65 -1.38 9.60
C ALA A 50 10.50 -0.97 10.83
N PRO A 51 11.85 -1.01 10.79
CA PRO A 51 12.68 -0.56 11.92
C PRO A 51 12.45 0.90 12.31
N HIS A 52 12.06 1.74 11.35
CA HIS A 52 11.84 3.17 11.50
C HIS A 52 10.38 3.54 11.76
N SER A 53 9.45 2.61 11.54
CA SER A 53 7.99 2.82 11.67
C SER A 53 7.45 2.59 13.08
N LYS A 54 8.31 2.43 14.10
CA LYS A 54 7.91 2.16 15.49
C LYS A 54 7.04 0.91 15.67
N ILE A 55 7.11 -0.04 14.74
CA ILE A 55 6.41 -1.32 14.84
C ILE A 55 7.27 -2.29 15.63
N ASN A 56 7.11 -2.28 16.96
CA ASN A 56 7.92 -3.12 17.85
C ASN A 56 7.34 -4.53 17.94
N GLY A 57 8.14 -5.53 17.51
CA GLY A 57 7.80 -6.95 17.67
C GLY A 57 6.64 -7.46 16.80
N LEU A 58 6.13 -6.66 15.88
CA LEU A 58 5.09 -7.04 14.95
C LEU A 58 5.70 -7.61 13.65
N ARG A 59 5.49 -8.91 13.42
CA ARG A 59 5.82 -9.51 12.13
C ARG A 59 4.75 -9.11 11.10
N THR A 60 5.15 -8.38 10.08
CA THR A 60 4.29 -8.02 8.96
C THR A 60 4.04 -9.22 8.03
N ILE A 61 2.86 -9.26 7.45
CA ILE A 61 2.50 -10.16 6.36
C ILE A 61 1.95 -9.32 5.23
N THR A 62 2.51 -9.46 4.06
CA THR A 62 2.05 -8.82 2.85
C THR A 62 0.99 -9.65 2.14
N VAL A 63 0.03 -8.99 1.52
CA VAL A 63 -0.90 -9.58 0.56
C VAL A 63 -1.00 -8.67 -0.65
N MET A 64 -0.88 -9.23 -1.83
CA MET A 64 -1.07 -8.51 -3.08
C MET A 64 -2.42 -8.87 -3.68
N VAL A 65 -3.14 -7.86 -4.16
CA VAL A 65 -4.49 -7.98 -4.73
C VAL A 65 -4.42 -7.67 -6.21
N ASP A 66 -5.00 -8.55 -7.02
CA ASP A 66 -5.15 -8.28 -8.45
C ASP A 66 -6.36 -7.36 -8.68
N ASN A 67 -6.10 -6.07 -8.51
CA ASN A 67 -7.10 -5.01 -8.65
C ASN A 67 -6.43 -3.74 -9.16
N GLU A 68 -6.97 -3.19 -10.26
CA GLU A 68 -6.45 -1.99 -10.93
C GLU A 68 -6.68 -0.68 -10.15
N SER A 69 -7.53 -0.69 -9.11
CA SER A 69 -7.78 0.51 -8.31
C SER A 69 -6.58 0.87 -7.44
N LEU A 70 -6.33 2.17 -7.29
CA LEU A 70 -5.38 2.67 -6.29
C LEU A 70 -5.90 2.31 -4.91
N ASN A 71 -5.24 1.36 -4.25
CA ASN A 71 -5.54 1.00 -2.87
C ASN A 71 -4.34 0.35 -2.17
N ALA A 72 -4.23 0.64 -0.87
CA ALA A 72 -3.42 -0.06 0.11
C ALA A 72 -4.17 -0.05 1.43
N PHE A 73 -3.89 -1.01 2.29
CA PHE A 73 -4.57 -1.07 3.60
C PHE A 73 -3.74 -1.82 4.62
N ALA A 74 -3.93 -1.45 5.89
CA ALA A 74 -3.34 -2.12 7.02
C ALA A 74 -4.43 -2.75 7.91
N VAL A 75 -4.24 -4.02 8.28
CA VAL A 75 -5.16 -4.76 9.16
C VAL A 75 -4.45 -5.08 10.47
N PRO A 76 -5.13 -5.00 11.62
CA PRO A 76 -4.57 -5.38 12.92
C PRO A 76 -3.85 -6.72 12.87
N GLY A 77 -2.78 -6.86 13.62
CA GLY A 77 -1.95 -8.07 13.59
C GLY A 77 -0.90 -8.11 12.48
N GLY A 78 -0.67 -6.96 11.82
CA GLY A 78 0.48 -6.76 10.92
C GLY A 78 0.25 -7.18 9.48
N VAL A 79 -0.99 -7.29 9.01
CA VAL A 79 -1.27 -7.54 7.59
C VAL A 79 -1.25 -6.22 6.85
N VAL A 80 -0.48 -6.15 5.75
CA VAL A 80 -0.42 -5.00 4.82
C VAL A 80 -0.86 -5.49 3.45
N GLY A 81 -1.92 -4.91 2.92
CA GLY A 81 -2.47 -5.24 1.61
C GLY A 81 -2.16 -4.17 0.57
N ILE A 82 -1.84 -4.59 -0.65
CA ILE A 82 -1.48 -3.71 -1.77
C ILE A 82 -2.19 -4.18 -3.03
N ASN A 83 -2.91 -3.28 -3.67
CA ASN A 83 -3.46 -3.53 -5.00
C ASN A 83 -2.39 -3.35 -6.09
N SER A 84 -2.46 -4.13 -7.17
CA SER A 84 -1.62 -3.93 -8.36
C SER A 84 -1.74 -2.51 -8.92
N GLY A 85 -2.92 -1.88 -8.78
CA GLY A 85 -3.18 -0.50 -9.17
C GLY A 85 -2.33 0.55 -8.44
N LEU A 86 -1.85 0.28 -7.22
CA LEU A 86 -0.93 1.20 -6.54
C LEU A 86 0.43 1.26 -7.25
N PHE A 87 1.00 0.11 -7.68
CA PHE A 87 2.22 0.10 -8.50
C PHE A 87 2.02 0.86 -9.82
N ALA A 88 0.86 0.68 -10.43
CA ALA A 88 0.54 1.35 -11.69
C ALA A 88 0.34 2.86 -11.53
N PHE A 89 -0.04 3.34 -10.36
CA PHE A 89 -0.32 4.75 -10.08
C PHE A 89 0.90 5.53 -9.58
N ALA A 90 1.69 4.96 -8.68
CA ALA A 90 2.84 5.66 -8.12
C ALA A 90 3.94 5.82 -9.19
N GLU A 91 4.37 7.06 -9.41
CA GLU A 91 5.28 7.41 -10.50
C GLU A 91 6.73 6.95 -10.25
N ASP A 92 7.13 6.86 -8.96
CA ASP A 92 8.47 6.45 -8.52
C ASP A 92 8.40 5.58 -7.25
N GLU A 93 9.52 4.91 -6.89
CA GLU A 93 9.61 4.08 -5.68
C GLU A 93 9.31 4.88 -4.41
N GLY A 94 9.77 6.12 -4.33
CA GLY A 94 9.52 6.97 -3.17
C GLY A 94 8.04 7.26 -2.97
N ALA A 95 7.30 7.54 -4.05
CA ALA A 95 5.85 7.73 -4.02
C ALA A 95 5.12 6.46 -3.56
N PHE A 96 5.52 5.28 -4.06
CA PHE A 96 5.00 3.99 -3.61
C PHE A 96 5.30 3.74 -2.13
N VAL A 97 6.55 3.94 -1.73
CA VAL A 97 7.01 3.77 -0.34
C VAL A 97 6.29 4.71 0.62
N SER A 98 5.90 5.91 0.17
CA SER A 98 5.15 6.86 1.01
C SER A 98 3.81 6.29 1.48
N VAL A 99 3.11 5.54 0.63
CA VAL A 99 1.86 4.86 0.97
C VAL A 99 2.13 3.71 1.95
N LEU A 100 3.18 2.91 1.71
CA LEU A 100 3.57 1.86 2.66
C LEU A 100 3.90 2.43 4.04
N ALA A 101 4.67 3.52 4.08
CA ALA A 101 5.05 4.19 5.33
C ALA A 101 3.83 4.74 6.09
N HIS A 102 2.84 5.27 5.38
CA HIS A 102 1.56 5.72 5.92
C HIS A 102 0.79 4.54 6.55
N GLU A 103 0.65 3.40 5.84
CA GLU A 103 -0.01 2.20 6.35
C GLU A 103 0.69 1.63 7.58
N LEU A 104 2.03 1.60 7.58
CA LEU A 104 2.81 1.23 8.75
C LEU A 104 2.61 2.20 9.91
N GLY A 105 2.38 3.48 9.65
CA GLY A 105 1.97 4.49 10.62
C GLY A 105 0.66 4.11 11.32
N HIS A 106 -0.36 3.71 10.56
CA HIS A 106 -1.63 3.24 11.08
C HIS A 106 -1.47 2.01 11.99
N LEU A 107 -0.65 1.03 11.59
CA LEU A 107 -0.35 -0.15 12.41
C LEU A 107 0.38 0.20 13.69
N SER A 108 1.40 1.06 13.62
CA SER A 108 2.23 1.43 14.77
C SER A 108 1.43 2.14 15.86
N GLN A 109 0.47 2.98 15.45
CA GLN A 109 -0.40 3.74 16.36
C GLN A 109 -1.66 2.98 16.75
N ARG A 110 -1.86 1.77 16.24
CA ARG A 110 -3.02 0.93 16.53
C ARG A 110 -4.35 1.68 16.28
N HIS A 111 -4.42 2.42 15.16
CA HIS A 111 -5.56 3.29 14.85
C HIS A 111 -6.89 2.53 14.81
N TYR A 112 -6.89 1.27 14.33
CA TYR A 112 -8.07 0.42 14.37
C TYR A 112 -8.58 0.19 15.81
N ALA A 113 -7.70 -0.22 16.72
CA ALA A 113 -8.09 -0.50 18.12
C ALA A 113 -8.55 0.77 18.83
N ARG A 114 -7.83 1.88 18.63
CA ARG A 114 -8.19 3.19 19.19
C ARG A 114 -9.53 3.69 18.63
N GLY A 115 -9.76 3.54 17.33
CA GLY A 115 -11.03 3.90 16.67
C GLY A 115 -12.20 3.06 17.19
N SER A 116 -12.03 1.74 17.31
CA SER A 116 -13.03 0.84 17.86
C SER A 116 -13.36 1.17 19.33
N ALA A 117 -12.35 1.43 20.16
CA ALA A 117 -12.54 1.84 21.54
C ALA A 117 -13.28 3.19 21.65
N ARG A 118 -12.92 4.15 20.78
CA ARG A 118 -13.60 5.44 20.72
C ARG A 118 -15.05 5.31 20.30
N ALA A 119 -15.33 4.51 19.25
CA ALA A 119 -16.68 4.24 18.80
C ALA A 119 -17.55 3.64 19.92
N ALA A 120 -17.02 2.66 20.66
CA ALA A 120 -17.74 2.08 21.80
C ALA A 120 -18.04 3.09 22.91
N GLN A 121 -17.15 4.06 23.16
CA GLN A 121 -17.34 5.11 24.16
C GLN A 121 -18.36 6.17 23.74
N THR A 122 -18.45 6.49 22.46
CA THR A 122 -19.30 7.59 21.94
C THR A 122 -20.69 7.13 21.53
N GLN A 123 -20.87 5.85 21.17
CA GLN A 123 -22.16 5.31 20.74
C GLN A 123 -23.20 5.35 21.87
N LEU A 124 -22.87 4.91 23.08
CA LEU A 124 -23.81 4.89 24.22
C LEU A 124 -24.34 6.27 24.60
N PRO A 125 -23.50 7.32 24.80
CA PRO A 125 -24.00 8.66 25.04
C PRO A 125 -24.85 9.24 23.91
N ALA A 126 -24.47 8.99 22.66
CA ALA A 126 -25.24 9.47 21.50
C ALA A 126 -26.60 8.78 21.41
N MET A 127 -26.69 7.47 21.65
CA MET A 127 -27.95 6.73 21.73
C MET A 127 -28.83 7.23 22.87
N ALA A 128 -28.26 7.50 24.03
CA ALA A 128 -29.00 8.05 25.17
C ALA A 128 -29.57 9.45 24.85
N GLY A 129 -28.78 10.30 24.18
CA GLY A 129 -29.21 11.62 23.71
C GLY A 129 -30.33 11.55 22.66
N MET A 130 -30.25 10.63 21.73
CA MET A 130 -31.30 10.38 20.73
C MET A 130 -32.60 9.91 21.40
N LEU A 131 -32.55 8.94 22.33
CA LEU A 131 -33.70 8.45 23.04
C LEU A 131 -34.33 9.54 23.92
N ALA A 132 -33.53 10.35 24.61
CA ALA A 132 -34.01 11.49 25.37
C ALA A 132 -34.72 12.52 24.45
N GLY A 133 -34.14 12.82 23.29
CA GLY A 133 -34.77 13.70 22.29
C GLY A 133 -36.11 13.17 21.80
N MET A 134 -36.22 11.85 21.51
CA MET A 134 -37.47 11.21 21.11
C MET A 134 -38.53 11.28 22.24
N LEU A 135 -38.16 11.11 23.49
CA LEU A 135 -39.05 11.24 24.63
C LEU A 135 -39.57 12.68 24.79
N ILE A 136 -38.70 13.69 24.64
CA ILE A 136 -39.11 15.11 24.65
C ILE A 136 -40.06 15.40 23.50
N ALA A 137 -39.79 14.90 22.29
CA ALA A 137 -40.68 15.08 21.17
C ALA A 137 -42.05 14.45 21.42
N ALA A 138 -42.15 13.23 21.98
CA ALA A 138 -43.33 12.53 22.30
C ALA A 138 -44.18 13.18 23.46
N SER A 139 -43.51 13.90 24.37
CA SER A 139 -44.12 14.57 25.51
C SER A 139 -44.62 15.99 25.24
N GLY A 140 -44.68 16.39 23.95
CA GLY A 140 -45.19 17.71 23.55
C GLY A 140 -44.08 18.74 23.24
N GLY A 141 -42.81 18.36 23.37
CA GLY A 141 -41.65 19.19 22.99
C GLY A 141 -41.25 19.08 21.53
N GLY A 142 -42.12 18.60 20.65
CA GLY A 142 -41.97 18.41 19.20
C GLY A 142 -40.62 18.75 18.56
N ASP A 143 -40.47 19.98 18.07
CA ASP A 143 -39.29 20.43 17.36
C ASP A 143 -37.99 20.39 18.21
N ALA A 144 -38.14 20.70 19.51
CA ALA A 144 -36.99 20.68 20.45
C ALA A 144 -36.45 19.23 20.66
N GLY A 145 -37.35 18.25 20.75
CA GLY A 145 -36.98 16.84 20.87
C GLY A 145 -36.31 16.31 19.59
N ILE A 146 -36.83 16.65 18.42
CA ILE A 146 -36.23 16.29 17.12
C ILE A 146 -34.86 16.94 16.99
N ALA A 147 -34.72 18.22 17.31
CA ALA A 147 -33.42 18.93 17.26
C ALA A 147 -32.38 18.30 18.22
N ALA A 148 -32.78 17.88 19.42
CA ALA A 148 -31.89 17.18 20.36
C ALA A 148 -31.43 15.81 19.82
N ALA A 149 -32.34 15.02 19.22
CA ALA A 149 -32.00 13.73 18.63
C ALA A 149 -31.05 13.87 17.43
N MET A 150 -31.34 14.79 16.51
CA MET A 150 -30.49 15.09 15.36
C MET A 150 -29.12 15.66 15.78
N GLY A 151 -29.09 16.55 16.78
CA GLY A 151 -27.85 17.11 17.34
C GLY A 151 -26.94 16.05 17.95
N SER A 152 -27.51 15.06 18.63
CA SER A 152 -26.75 13.92 19.20
C SER A 152 -26.12 13.07 18.10
N GLN A 153 -26.82 12.81 17.01
CA GLN A 153 -26.28 12.08 15.85
C GLN A 153 -25.22 12.88 15.11
N ALA A 154 -25.44 14.17 14.89
CA ALA A 154 -24.47 15.06 14.26
C ALA A 154 -23.18 15.17 15.10
N ALA A 155 -23.29 15.25 16.42
CA ALA A 155 -22.16 15.27 17.34
C ALA A 155 -21.33 13.96 17.25
N LEU A 156 -21.97 12.81 17.15
CA LEU A 156 -21.30 11.52 16.96
C LEU A 156 -20.53 11.48 15.63
N ILE A 157 -21.17 11.87 14.54
CA ILE A 157 -20.51 11.92 13.21
C ILE A 157 -19.33 12.88 13.24
N GLN A 158 -19.49 14.08 13.83
CA GLN A 158 -18.42 15.06 13.92
C GLN A 158 -17.24 14.57 14.78
N ASP A 159 -17.51 13.83 15.86
CA ASP A 159 -16.47 13.22 16.70
C ASP A 159 -15.70 12.16 15.90
N GLN A 160 -16.39 11.26 15.18
CA GLN A 160 -15.77 10.24 14.35
C GLN A 160 -14.89 10.83 13.24
N LEU A 161 -15.39 11.86 12.54
CA LEU A 161 -14.63 12.56 11.49
C LEU A 161 -13.39 13.28 12.04
N SER A 162 -13.50 13.90 13.22
CA SER A 162 -12.39 14.58 13.86
C SER A 162 -11.31 13.62 14.30
N TYR A 163 -11.70 12.46 14.84
CA TYR A 163 -10.80 11.43 15.29
C TYR A 163 -10.11 10.73 14.12
N SER A 164 -10.83 10.50 13.02
CA SER A 164 -10.26 9.98 11.77
C SER A 164 -9.20 10.94 11.21
N ARG A 165 -9.48 12.24 11.14
CA ARG A 165 -8.50 13.25 10.67
C ARG A 165 -7.23 13.28 11.54
N LEU A 166 -7.34 13.09 12.85
CA LEU A 166 -6.19 12.98 13.72
C LEU A 166 -5.33 11.77 13.40
N PHE A 167 -5.97 10.63 13.13
CA PHE A 167 -5.25 9.41 12.75
C PHE A 167 -4.50 9.54 11.43
N GLU A 168 -5.11 10.20 10.45
CA GLU A 168 -4.43 10.50 9.19
C GLU A 168 -3.18 11.36 9.41
N GLN A 169 -3.28 12.43 10.20
CA GLN A 169 -2.15 13.30 10.52
C GLN A 169 -1.04 12.56 11.30
N GLU A 170 -1.42 11.68 12.25
CA GLU A 170 -0.45 10.84 12.97
C GLU A 170 0.26 9.89 12.01
N ALA A 171 -0.46 9.23 11.10
CA ALA A 171 0.09 8.30 10.12
C ALA A 171 1.02 9.03 9.13
N ASP A 172 0.62 10.21 8.63
CA ASP A 172 1.44 11.02 7.73
C ASP A 172 2.76 11.43 8.40
N ASN A 173 2.70 11.96 9.63
CA ASN A 173 3.90 12.40 10.34
C ASN A 173 4.89 11.25 10.64
N LEU A 174 4.35 10.09 11.02
CA LEU A 174 5.16 8.92 11.27
C LEU A 174 5.72 8.31 9.98
N GLY A 175 4.90 8.31 8.93
CA GLY A 175 5.31 7.86 7.59
C GLY A 175 6.46 8.70 7.04
N LEU A 176 6.33 10.04 7.06
CA LEU A 176 7.38 10.96 6.65
C LEU A 176 8.68 10.75 7.44
N GLN A 177 8.59 10.59 8.76
CA GLN A 177 9.77 10.32 9.58
C GLN A 177 10.39 8.96 9.25
N ALA A 178 9.56 7.92 9.08
CA ALA A 178 10.05 6.59 8.73
C ALA A 178 10.73 6.56 7.35
N MET A 179 10.20 7.30 6.38
CA MET A 179 10.83 7.47 5.05
C MET A 179 12.21 8.10 5.20
N ALA A 180 12.30 9.24 5.88
CA ALA A 180 13.56 9.95 6.08
C ALA A 180 14.60 9.08 6.81
N ASP A 181 14.22 8.42 7.90
CA ASP A 181 15.08 7.55 8.68
C ASP A 181 15.52 6.29 7.90
N ALA A 182 14.72 5.83 6.94
CA ALA A 182 15.04 4.74 6.02
C ALA A 182 15.83 5.20 4.78
N GLY A 183 16.12 6.50 4.66
CA GLY A 183 16.90 7.08 3.57
C GLY A 183 16.10 7.44 2.31
N TYR A 184 14.77 7.47 2.36
CA TYR A 184 13.93 7.93 1.26
C TYR A 184 13.68 9.44 1.36
N ASP A 185 13.51 10.08 0.18
CA ASP A 185 13.11 11.48 0.09
C ASP A 185 11.67 11.70 0.61
N PRO A 186 11.46 12.46 1.70
CA PRO A 186 10.11 12.73 2.22
C PRO A 186 9.22 13.51 1.25
N GLU A 187 9.80 14.30 0.33
CA GLU A 187 9.06 15.01 -0.72
C GLU A 187 8.29 14.06 -1.65
N ALA A 188 8.65 12.78 -1.72
CA ALA A 188 7.91 11.79 -2.46
C ALA A 188 6.47 11.60 -1.94
N MET A 189 6.23 11.70 -0.62
CA MET A 189 4.86 11.70 -0.07
C MET A 189 4.07 12.92 -0.53
N VAL A 190 4.70 14.08 -0.61
CA VAL A 190 4.07 15.31 -1.10
C VAL A 190 3.67 15.15 -2.56
N ARG A 191 4.57 14.62 -3.40
CA ARG A 191 4.28 14.32 -4.82
C ARG A 191 3.12 13.34 -4.95
N MET A 192 3.11 12.26 -4.15
CA MET A 192 2.03 11.27 -4.14
C MET A 192 0.69 11.87 -3.75
N PHE A 193 0.63 12.68 -2.70
CA PHE A 193 -0.60 13.39 -2.29
C PHE A 193 -1.11 14.34 -3.36
N ALA A 194 -0.21 15.09 -4.00
CA ALA A 194 -0.59 15.98 -5.11
C ALA A 194 -1.13 15.18 -6.31
N ALA A 195 -0.54 14.03 -6.63
CA ALA A 195 -1.01 13.13 -7.68
C ALA A 195 -2.40 12.56 -7.35
N MET A 196 -2.62 12.11 -6.12
CA MET A 196 -3.92 11.63 -5.64
C MET A 196 -5.01 12.70 -5.70
N GLN A 197 -4.70 13.94 -5.31
CA GLN A 197 -5.66 15.05 -5.43
C GLN A 197 -5.99 15.37 -6.89
N ARG A 198 -4.98 15.36 -7.78
CA ARG A 198 -5.22 15.54 -9.23
C ARG A 198 -6.16 14.47 -9.77
N MET A 199 -5.90 13.21 -9.43
CA MET A 199 -6.75 12.09 -9.84
C MET A 199 -8.19 12.23 -9.33
N ALA A 200 -8.38 12.56 -8.05
CA ALA A 200 -9.69 12.75 -7.46
C ALA A 200 -10.49 13.85 -8.18
N ARG A 201 -9.84 14.96 -8.55
CA ARG A 201 -10.48 16.05 -9.32
C ARG A 201 -10.88 15.62 -10.73
N LEU A 202 -10.13 14.71 -11.36
CA LEU A 202 -10.43 14.23 -12.72
C LEU A 202 -11.54 13.17 -12.74
N GLN A 203 -11.65 12.35 -11.71
CA GLN A 203 -12.65 11.28 -11.62
C GLN A 203 -14.02 11.74 -11.09
N GLY A 204 -14.13 12.97 -10.55
CA GLY A 204 -15.39 13.53 -10.07
C GLY A 204 -15.96 12.79 -8.86
N ASP A 205 -17.21 12.30 -8.95
CA ASP A 205 -17.95 11.73 -7.82
C ASP A 205 -17.51 10.33 -7.37
N THR A 206 -16.58 9.69 -8.07
CA THR A 206 -16.09 8.34 -7.74
C THR A 206 -14.58 8.34 -7.46
N PRO A 207 -14.16 8.83 -6.28
CA PRO A 207 -12.74 8.81 -5.93
C PRO A 207 -12.24 7.36 -5.76
N PRO A 208 -10.94 7.10 -5.96
CA PRO A 208 -10.34 5.80 -5.70
C PRO A 208 -10.62 5.29 -4.29
N GLU A 209 -10.68 3.98 -4.12
CA GLU A 209 -11.01 3.32 -2.85
C GLU A 209 -10.11 3.80 -1.70
N PHE A 210 -8.81 3.97 -1.96
CA PHE A 210 -7.86 4.53 -1.00
C PHE A 210 -8.29 5.90 -0.49
N LEU A 211 -8.75 6.80 -1.35
CA LEU A 211 -9.16 8.15 -0.96
C LEU A 211 -10.50 8.20 -0.21
N LEU A 212 -11.31 7.13 -0.27
CA LEU A 212 -12.52 6.99 0.56
C LEU A 212 -12.16 6.75 2.03
N SER A 213 -11.12 5.94 2.28
CA SER A 213 -10.63 5.65 3.63
C SER A 213 -9.61 6.68 4.13
N HIS A 214 -8.77 7.22 3.23
CA HIS A 214 -7.67 8.14 3.50
C HIS A 214 -7.78 9.42 2.65
N PRO A 215 -8.75 10.32 2.94
CA PRO A 215 -8.95 11.53 2.16
C PRO A 215 -7.73 12.46 2.21
N VAL A 216 -7.14 12.78 1.05
CA VAL A 216 -6.02 13.73 0.94
C VAL A 216 -6.58 15.15 0.83
N THR A 217 -6.69 15.83 1.98
CA THR A 217 -7.15 17.23 2.06
C THR A 217 -6.01 18.20 1.79
N ASP A 218 -6.35 19.46 1.44
CA ASP A 218 -5.34 20.52 1.28
C ASP A 218 -4.53 20.75 2.56
N SER A 219 -5.15 20.58 3.73
CA SER A 219 -4.46 20.71 5.01
C SER A 219 -3.44 19.58 5.25
N ARG A 220 -3.73 18.34 4.82
CA ARG A 220 -2.76 17.22 4.88
C ARG A 220 -1.60 17.47 3.93
N LEU A 221 -1.88 17.90 2.69
CA LEU A 221 -0.84 18.22 1.72
C LEU A 221 0.10 19.33 2.24
N THR A 222 -0.46 20.44 2.76
CA THR A 222 0.35 21.53 3.33
C THR A 222 1.17 21.06 4.54
N ALA A 223 0.57 20.28 5.44
CA ALA A 223 1.29 19.75 6.61
C ALA A 223 2.42 18.78 6.20
N ALA A 224 2.20 17.97 5.17
CA ALA A 224 3.24 17.09 4.61
C ALA A 224 4.38 17.89 3.98
N GLN A 225 4.10 18.97 3.23
CA GLN A 225 5.09 19.88 2.68
C GLN A 225 5.95 20.53 3.79
N ASP A 226 5.30 21.10 4.81
CA ASP A 226 5.99 21.74 5.93
C ASP A 226 6.87 20.75 6.70
N ARG A 227 6.40 19.51 6.84
CA ARG A 227 7.15 18.47 7.54
C ARG A 227 8.28 17.90 6.70
N ALA A 228 8.07 17.64 5.41
CA ALA A 228 9.10 17.15 4.49
C ALA A 228 10.26 18.15 4.40
N ALA A 229 9.97 19.44 4.30
CA ALA A 229 10.99 20.50 4.29
C ALA A 229 11.89 20.54 5.55
N GLN A 230 11.42 19.98 6.68
CA GLN A 230 12.19 19.88 7.93
C GLN A 230 13.06 18.60 7.99
N LEU A 231 12.75 17.61 7.15
CA LEU A 231 13.40 16.31 7.10
C LEU A 231 14.41 16.30 5.93
N ASN A 232 15.63 16.69 6.19
CA ASN A 232 16.67 16.70 5.15
C ASN A 232 17.34 15.33 5.04
N VAL A 233 17.20 14.68 3.89
CA VAL A 233 17.89 13.43 3.55
C VAL A 233 18.90 13.74 2.47
N ALA A 234 20.18 13.76 2.87
CA ALA A 234 21.28 13.86 1.90
C ALA A 234 21.40 12.51 1.17
N ASP A 235 21.58 12.54 -0.15
CA ASP A 235 21.73 11.34 -0.99
C ASP A 235 20.58 10.33 -0.80
N ALA A 236 19.34 10.80 -0.97
CA ALA A 236 18.15 9.95 -0.87
C ALA A 236 18.27 8.72 -1.78
N TYR A 237 17.88 7.58 -1.24
CA TYR A 237 17.86 6.32 -1.98
C TYR A 237 16.82 6.38 -3.11
N THR A 238 17.24 5.98 -4.30
CA THR A 238 16.38 5.80 -5.47
C THR A 238 16.67 4.44 -6.11
N SER A 239 15.62 3.77 -6.57
CA SER A 239 15.75 2.50 -7.30
C SER A 239 14.73 2.48 -8.46
N ASP A 240 14.75 3.54 -9.25
CA ASP A 240 13.70 3.79 -10.25
C ASP A 240 13.61 2.67 -11.29
N THR A 241 14.73 2.17 -11.81
CA THR A 241 14.76 1.06 -12.77
C THR A 241 14.13 -0.22 -12.19
N LEU A 242 14.49 -0.61 -10.96
CA LEU A 242 13.92 -1.79 -10.32
C LEU A 242 12.43 -1.60 -10.05
N TYR A 243 12.04 -0.42 -9.58
CA TYR A 243 10.64 -0.09 -9.35
C TYR A 243 9.83 -0.10 -10.65
N ASP A 244 10.35 0.47 -11.73
CA ASP A 244 9.70 0.46 -13.05
C ASP A 244 9.51 -0.97 -13.58
N MET A 245 10.44 -1.89 -13.30
CA MET A 245 10.24 -3.31 -13.61
C MET A 245 9.12 -3.95 -12.78
N MET A 246 8.90 -3.54 -11.51
CA MET A 246 7.73 -3.96 -10.72
C MET A 246 6.44 -3.37 -11.28
N ARG A 247 6.46 -2.10 -11.69
CA ARG A 247 5.33 -1.47 -12.40
C ARG A 247 5.01 -2.20 -13.70
N ALA A 248 6.01 -2.60 -14.47
CA ALA A 248 5.83 -3.41 -15.67
C ALA A 248 5.08 -4.70 -15.40
N ARG A 249 5.40 -5.40 -14.31
CA ARG A 249 4.70 -6.62 -13.88
C ARG A 249 3.25 -6.33 -13.47
N ALA A 250 3.02 -5.26 -12.71
CA ALA A 250 1.69 -4.84 -12.30
C ALA A 250 0.82 -4.45 -13.49
N LEU A 251 1.36 -3.66 -14.42
CA LEU A 251 0.66 -3.28 -15.64
C LEU A 251 0.36 -4.50 -16.52
N LEU A 252 1.27 -5.45 -16.61
CA LEU A 252 1.03 -6.69 -17.34
C LEU A 252 -0.05 -7.57 -16.70
N SER A 253 -0.24 -7.52 -15.37
CA SER A 253 -1.38 -8.16 -14.69
C SER A 253 -2.68 -7.43 -15.00
N ILE A 254 -2.71 -6.11 -14.85
CA ILE A 254 -3.89 -5.27 -15.10
C ILE A 254 -4.37 -5.38 -16.56
N TYR A 255 -3.44 -5.32 -17.50
CA TYR A 255 -3.71 -5.42 -18.94
C TYR A 255 -3.47 -6.84 -19.48
N ALA A 256 -3.83 -7.87 -18.71
CA ALA A 256 -3.57 -9.27 -19.08
C ALA A 256 -4.10 -9.67 -20.47
N ASN A 257 -5.23 -9.07 -20.89
CA ASN A 257 -5.87 -9.32 -22.17
C ASN A 257 -5.41 -8.37 -23.31
N THR A 258 -4.67 -7.33 -22.97
CA THR A 258 -4.21 -6.29 -23.90
C THR A 258 -2.80 -5.83 -23.54
N PRO A 259 -1.78 -6.72 -23.57
CA PRO A 259 -0.44 -6.43 -23.07
C PRO A 259 0.25 -5.26 -23.76
N GLU A 260 -0.15 -4.93 -24.99
CA GLU A 260 0.34 -3.75 -25.72
C GLU A 260 -0.06 -2.43 -25.05
N GLN A 261 -1.19 -2.42 -24.32
CA GLN A 261 -1.58 -1.26 -23.52
C GLN A 261 -0.67 -1.08 -22.29
N ALA A 262 -0.21 -2.18 -21.68
CA ALA A 262 0.78 -2.13 -20.61
C ALA A 262 2.09 -1.49 -21.12
N ALA A 263 2.60 -1.93 -22.28
CA ALA A 263 3.81 -1.38 -22.87
C ALA A 263 3.66 0.11 -23.23
N SER A 264 2.54 0.47 -23.88
CA SER A 264 2.26 1.86 -24.24
C SER A 264 2.19 2.77 -23.00
N ARG A 265 1.53 2.31 -21.94
CA ARG A 265 1.40 3.07 -20.69
C ARG A 265 2.73 3.25 -19.99
N LEU A 266 3.51 2.17 -19.83
CA LEU A 266 4.83 2.23 -19.20
C LEU A 266 5.77 3.20 -19.92
N ALA A 267 5.78 3.18 -21.26
CA ALA A 267 6.57 4.09 -22.08
C ALA A 267 6.10 5.55 -21.96
N GLN A 268 4.79 5.81 -21.98
CA GLN A 268 4.21 7.16 -21.85
C GLN A 268 4.51 7.79 -20.49
N GLU A 269 4.61 6.98 -19.45
CA GLU A 269 4.92 7.43 -18.09
C GLU A 269 6.43 7.60 -17.85
N GLY A 270 7.27 7.39 -18.87
CA GLY A 270 8.69 7.74 -18.87
C GLY A 270 9.59 6.72 -18.18
N ALA A 271 9.15 5.47 -18.03
CA ALA A 271 9.99 4.40 -17.51
C ALA A 271 11.25 4.20 -18.34
N ASP A 272 12.34 3.77 -17.72
CA ASP A 272 13.61 3.61 -18.41
C ASP A 272 13.60 2.48 -19.47
N GLU A 273 14.60 2.46 -20.35
CA GLU A 273 14.70 1.49 -21.44
C GLU A 273 14.85 0.05 -20.93
N THR A 274 15.45 -0.16 -19.77
CA THR A 274 15.60 -1.49 -19.14
C THR A 274 14.26 -2.04 -18.74
N ALA A 275 13.41 -1.24 -18.08
CA ALA A 275 12.08 -1.63 -17.67
C ALA A 275 11.14 -1.88 -18.87
N GLN A 276 11.24 -1.04 -19.92
CA GLN A 276 10.51 -1.26 -21.17
C GLN A 276 10.93 -2.57 -21.85
N SER A 277 12.25 -2.81 -21.99
CA SER A 277 12.79 -4.05 -22.56
C SER A 277 12.42 -5.28 -21.74
N TYR A 278 12.35 -5.14 -20.41
CA TYR A 278 11.89 -6.18 -19.51
C TYR A 278 10.41 -6.51 -19.75
N LEU A 279 9.54 -5.50 -19.85
CA LEU A 279 8.12 -5.70 -20.16
C LEU A 279 7.93 -6.39 -21.51
N ASP A 280 8.68 -5.96 -22.54
CA ASP A 280 8.65 -6.59 -23.86
C ASP A 280 9.02 -8.08 -23.81
N ALA A 281 10.01 -8.45 -22.98
CA ALA A 281 10.38 -9.85 -22.79
C ALA A 281 9.24 -10.65 -22.13
N LEU A 282 8.55 -10.08 -21.12
CA LEU A 282 7.41 -10.74 -20.50
C LEU A 282 6.20 -10.86 -21.45
N ILE A 283 5.96 -9.84 -22.29
CA ILE A 283 4.93 -9.89 -23.34
C ILE A 283 5.25 -10.97 -24.36
N ALA A 284 6.52 -11.07 -24.80
CA ALA A 284 6.96 -12.14 -25.70
C ALA A 284 6.71 -13.54 -25.11
N ALA A 285 6.99 -13.72 -23.82
CA ALA A 285 6.68 -14.98 -23.10
C ALA A 285 5.18 -15.30 -23.13
N ARG A 286 4.33 -14.34 -22.80
CA ARG A 286 2.86 -14.51 -22.85
C ARG A 286 2.33 -14.86 -24.25
N ASN A 287 2.97 -14.32 -25.28
CA ASN A 287 2.64 -14.61 -26.68
C ASN A 287 3.24 -15.95 -27.18
N GLY A 288 3.78 -16.79 -26.29
CA GLY A 288 4.35 -18.08 -26.61
C GLY A 288 5.73 -18.04 -27.28
N GLN A 289 6.36 -16.85 -27.33
CA GLN A 289 7.69 -16.65 -27.91
C GLN A 289 8.78 -16.90 -26.85
N THR A 290 8.76 -18.08 -26.23
CA THR A 290 9.59 -18.40 -25.05
C THR A 290 11.08 -18.17 -25.29
N ASP A 291 11.63 -18.67 -26.40
CA ASP A 291 13.07 -18.55 -26.69
C ASP A 291 13.50 -17.07 -26.85
N ASN A 292 12.66 -16.25 -27.49
CA ASN A 292 12.89 -14.80 -27.62
C ASN A 292 12.85 -14.14 -26.23
N ALA A 293 11.87 -14.48 -25.40
CA ALA A 293 11.75 -13.96 -24.05
C ALA A 293 12.97 -14.29 -23.18
N LEU A 294 13.40 -15.57 -23.19
CA LEU A 294 14.57 -16.02 -22.45
C LEU A 294 15.85 -15.34 -22.92
N GLN A 295 16.05 -15.19 -24.24
CA GLN A 295 17.21 -14.48 -24.79
C GLN A 295 17.25 -13.01 -24.33
N ARG A 296 16.12 -12.31 -24.35
CA ARG A 296 16.02 -10.90 -23.88
C ARG A 296 16.30 -10.79 -22.39
N LEU A 297 15.71 -11.67 -21.57
CA LEU A 297 15.94 -11.68 -20.12
C LEU A 297 17.40 -11.99 -19.78
N ASP A 298 18.05 -12.93 -20.47
CA ASP A 298 19.47 -13.24 -20.30
C ASP A 298 20.36 -12.06 -20.71
N GLN A 299 20.01 -11.33 -21.77
CA GLN A 299 20.72 -10.12 -22.17
C GLN A 299 20.58 -9.03 -21.11
N LEU A 300 19.39 -8.80 -20.59
CA LEU A 300 19.17 -7.83 -19.50
C LEU A 300 19.93 -8.22 -18.22
N ALA A 301 19.91 -9.50 -17.83
CA ALA A 301 20.64 -10.01 -16.68
C ALA A 301 22.15 -9.82 -16.79
N ASN A 302 22.70 -9.94 -18.01
CA ASN A 302 24.11 -9.66 -18.26
C ASN A 302 24.46 -8.18 -18.18
N GLN A 303 23.53 -7.29 -18.56
CA GLN A 303 23.69 -5.84 -18.48
C GLN A 303 23.48 -5.30 -17.07
N GLN A 304 22.62 -5.95 -16.30
CA GLN A 304 22.18 -5.57 -14.95
C GLN A 304 22.38 -6.74 -13.96
N PRO A 305 23.63 -7.12 -13.66
CA PRO A 305 23.94 -8.31 -12.86
C PRO A 305 23.45 -8.23 -11.41
N ASP A 306 23.19 -7.04 -10.91
CA ASP A 306 22.71 -6.80 -9.55
C ASP A 306 21.21 -7.06 -9.39
N PHE A 307 20.45 -7.20 -10.49
CA PHE A 307 19.01 -7.44 -10.45
C PHE A 307 18.68 -8.93 -10.50
N ALA A 308 18.67 -9.59 -9.34
CA ALA A 308 18.32 -11.02 -9.18
C ALA A 308 16.95 -11.39 -9.79
N MET A 309 16.04 -10.44 -9.87
CA MET A 309 14.74 -10.63 -10.47
C MET A 309 14.78 -10.99 -11.97
N LEU A 310 15.82 -10.58 -12.70
CA LEU A 310 15.95 -10.87 -14.13
C LEU A 310 16.19 -12.37 -14.38
N PRO A 311 17.20 -13.03 -13.80
CA PRO A 311 17.33 -14.48 -13.92
C PRO A 311 16.19 -15.25 -13.26
N ALA A 312 15.53 -14.73 -12.21
CA ALA A 312 14.34 -15.33 -11.64
C ALA A 312 13.17 -15.28 -12.62
N SER A 313 12.96 -14.14 -13.29
CA SER A 313 11.93 -14.03 -14.34
C SER A 313 12.18 -14.99 -15.50
N ALA A 314 13.44 -15.18 -15.90
CA ALA A 314 13.78 -16.17 -16.94
C ALA A 314 13.48 -17.61 -16.48
N ALA A 315 13.71 -17.94 -15.20
CA ALA A 315 13.32 -19.23 -14.64
C ALA A 315 11.80 -19.40 -14.62
N SER A 316 11.03 -18.37 -14.22
CA SER A 316 9.57 -18.40 -14.25
C SER A 316 9.02 -18.58 -15.68
N VAL A 317 9.58 -17.85 -16.66
CA VAL A 317 9.19 -17.98 -18.08
C VAL A 317 9.44 -19.41 -18.59
N ALA A 318 10.59 -20.01 -18.28
CA ALA A 318 10.88 -21.40 -18.64
C ALA A 318 9.90 -22.38 -17.98
N LEU A 319 9.57 -22.15 -16.69
CA LEU A 319 8.61 -22.98 -15.94
C LEU A 319 7.21 -22.91 -16.55
N GLU A 320 6.71 -21.73 -16.85
CA GLU A 320 5.38 -21.49 -17.45
C GLU A 320 5.29 -22.09 -18.86
N ALA A 321 6.39 -22.12 -19.59
CA ALA A 321 6.49 -22.75 -20.91
C ALA A 321 6.65 -24.27 -20.86
N GLY A 322 6.69 -24.89 -19.67
CA GLY A 322 6.88 -26.33 -19.49
C GLY A 322 8.33 -26.80 -19.70
N GLN A 323 9.29 -25.90 -19.79
CA GLN A 323 10.73 -26.21 -19.91
C GLN A 323 11.33 -26.46 -18.51
N TYR A 324 10.90 -27.51 -17.83
CA TYR A 324 11.18 -27.77 -16.42
C TYR A 324 12.66 -27.90 -16.09
N ASP A 325 13.42 -28.62 -16.94
CA ASP A 325 14.87 -28.78 -16.72
C ASP A 325 15.62 -27.44 -16.81
N GLU A 326 15.24 -26.61 -17.77
CA GLU A 326 15.79 -25.25 -17.92
C GLU A 326 15.43 -24.36 -16.71
N ALA A 327 14.16 -24.39 -16.27
CA ALA A 327 13.73 -23.65 -15.10
C ALA A 327 14.51 -24.04 -13.85
N ILE A 328 14.70 -25.36 -13.62
CA ILE A 328 15.49 -25.89 -12.49
C ILE A 328 16.95 -25.42 -12.56
N GLN A 329 17.57 -25.50 -13.74
CA GLN A 329 18.96 -25.10 -13.92
C GLN A 329 19.16 -23.59 -13.65
N ARG A 330 18.22 -22.74 -14.13
CA ARG A 330 18.23 -21.29 -13.92
C ARG A 330 18.08 -20.95 -12.43
N SER A 331 17.09 -21.55 -11.76
CA SER A 331 16.87 -21.38 -10.32
C SER A 331 18.08 -21.84 -9.50
N GLN A 332 18.64 -23.02 -9.78
CA GLN A 332 19.84 -23.51 -9.09
C GLN A 332 21.05 -22.61 -9.31
N ARG A 333 21.21 -22.04 -10.51
CA ARG A 333 22.29 -21.10 -10.81
C ARG A 333 22.14 -19.83 -9.95
N LEU A 334 20.95 -19.25 -9.91
CA LEU A 334 20.66 -18.07 -9.10
C LEU A 334 20.89 -18.33 -7.60
N LEU A 335 20.39 -19.44 -7.07
CA LEU A 335 20.54 -19.82 -5.66
C LEU A 335 21.98 -20.11 -5.22
N ARG A 336 22.94 -20.34 -6.14
CA ARG A 336 24.37 -20.41 -5.80
C ARG A 336 24.94 -19.05 -5.37
N PHE A 337 24.40 -17.97 -5.94
CA PHE A 337 24.84 -16.60 -5.63
C PHE A 337 23.95 -15.95 -4.56
N MET A 338 22.67 -16.29 -4.53
CA MET A 338 21.67 -15.75 -3.60
C MET A 338 20.86 -16.89 -2.94
N PRO A 339 21.43 -17.61 -1.95
CA PRO A 339 20.83 -18.83 -1.39
C PRO A 339 19.45 -18.63 -0.73
N ASN A 340 19.15 -17.40 -0.33
CA ASN A 340 17.90 -17.05 0.37
C ASN A 340 16.90 -16.29 -0.52
N TYR A 341 17.14 -16.23 -1.83
CA TYR A 341 16.22 -15.53 -2.73
C TYR A 341 14.97 -16.39 -2.99
N LEU A 342 13.86 -16.00 -2.36
CA LEU A 342 12.62 -16.80 -2.35
C LEU A 342 11.96 -16.98 -3.73
N PRO A 343 12.03 -16.02 -4.70
CA PRO A 343 11.42 -16.20 -6.01
C PRO A 343 12.11 -17.23 -6.92
N ALA A 344 13.28 -17.76 -6.55
CA ALA A 344 14.02 -18.75 -7.33
C ALA A 344 13.59 -20.22 -6.96
#